data_ad53f051d2fde327b02e7d91f5bd1a75
#
_entry.id   ad53f051d2fde327b02e7d91f5bd1a75
#
_cell.length_a   1.000
_cell.length_b   1.000
_cell.length_c   1.000
_cell.angle_alpha   90.00
_cell.angle_beta   90.00
_cell.angle_gamma   90.00
#
_symmetry.space_group_name_H-M   'P 1'
#
loop_
_entity.id
_entity.type
_entity.pdbx_description
1 polymer ?
#
loop_
_entity_poly.entity_id
_entity_poly.type
_entity_poly.pdbx_seq_one_letter_code
_entity_poly.pdbx_strand_id
1 'polypeptide(L)'
;MESVSPLTSPEVRALAGVHLFHYGLSNCSQKARLVLEEKGIKWASHEVDLGRNEHVTPEYLRVNSKGVVPTLVDDGRVVVESSDIMRYIDERFPDPPLCPDDALGYAEMGLWVARQDSIQRSLRILSHEFLFKPVVRKSAADIARYESLLTNHELIAFHRECASTRGLAPSIVAGAIRVAEDALAEVNRHLRGRTWLVADMFTLADIAWVVDVHRFVLMRFPMGAYPAVRRWYRRVIARPSFARAILSYEPVPVRRSFRFYTLRRWLSRTHAGSPRWRSGHLLANA
;
A
#
# COMPACT_ATOMS: atom_id res chain seq x y z
N MET A 1 -8.45 1.74 19.34
CA MET A 1 -7.52 2.57 20.17
C MET A 1 -6.71 3.40 19.19
N GLU A 2 -6.96 4.71 19.18
CA GLU A 2 -6.29 5.63 18.26
C GLU A 2 -4.80 5.74 18.60
N SER A 3 -3.95 5.44 17.62
CA SER A 3 -2.51 5.62 17.76
C SER A 3 -2.11 7.09 17.56
N VAL A 4 -2.38 7.91 18.58
CA VAL A 4 -1.87 9.29 18.60
C VAL A 4 -0.40 9.25 18.98
N SER A 5 0.46 9.81 18.12
CA SER A 5 1.90 9.88 18.41
C SER A 5 2.17 10.90 19.54
N PRO A 6 2.80 10.51 20.67
CA PRO A 6 3.02 11.43 21.80
C PRO A 6 4.11 12.50 21.54
N LEU A 7 4.85 12.43 20.44
CA LEU A 7 6.01 13.26 20.15
C LEU A 7 5.78 14.31 19.04
N THR A 8 4.55 14.70 18.79
CA THR A 8 4.23 15.66 17.73
C THR A 8 4.76 17.04 18.04
N SER A 9 5.51 17.62 17.09
CA SER A 9 6.08 18.96 17.25
C SER A 9 5.01 20.05 17.31
N PRO A 10 5.29 21.20 17.97
CA PRO A 10 4.36 22.33 18.02
C PRO A 10 3.92 22.81 16.62
N GLU A 11 4.80 22.76 15.63
CA GLU A 11 4.52 23.16 14.25
C GLU A 11 3.45 22.25 13.62
N VAL A 12 3.52 20.95 13.86
CA VAL A 12 2.52 19.99 13.35
C VAL A 12 1.18 20.20 14.05
N ARG A 13 1.20 20.51 15.35
CA ARG A 13 -0.03 20.80 16.11
C ARG A 13 -0.70 22.11 15.70
N ALA A 14 0.05 23.03 15.09
CA ALA A 14 -0.47 24.31 14.58
C ALA A 14 -1.08 24.21 13.17
N LEU A 15 -1.00 23.04 12.50
CA LEU A 15 -1.59 22.86 11.18
C LEU A 15 -3.11 22.88 11.26
N ALA A 16 -3.75 23.75 10.46
CA ALA A 16 -5.19 23.88 10.36
C ALA A 16 -5.71 23.21 9.09
N GLY A 17 -6.80 22.46 9.19
CA GLY A 17 -7.36 21.66 8.12
C GLY A 17 -6.68 20.30 7.98
N VAL A 18 -6.97 19.62 6.85
CA VAL A 18 -6.50 18.26 6.59
C VAL A 18 -5.19 18.26 5.83
N HIS A 19 -4.16 17.67 6.40
CA HIS A 19 -2.82 17.50 5.83
C HIS A 19 -2.45 16.02 5.75
N LEU A 20 -1.87 15.59 4.64
CA LEU A 20 -1.38 14.22 4.49
C LEU A 20 0.11 14.24 4.15
N PHE A 21 0.92 13.67 5.03
CA PHE A 21 2.32 13.35 4.79
C PHE A 21 2.37 11.97 4.14
N HIS A 22 2.82 11.91 2.88
CA HIS A 22 2.69 10.70 2.08
C HIS A 22 3.81 10.55 1.06
N TYR A 23 3.91 9.35 0.48
CA TYR A 23 4.75 9.12 -0.69
C TYR A 23 3.91 8.56 -1.85
N GLY A 24 4.12 9.09 -3.05
CA GLY A 24 3.32 8.76 -4.22
C GLY A 24 3.14 7.26 -4.45
N LEU A 25 4.22 6.48 -4.40
CA LEU A 25 4.23 5.04 -4.66
C LEU A 25 3.99 4.15 -3.43
N SER A 26 3.73 4.71 -2.25
CA SER A 26 3.42 3.92 -1.05
C SER A 26 1.98 3.39 -1.09
N ASN A 27 1.79 2.07 -0.98
CA ASN A 27 0.46 1.46 -0.89
C ASN A 27 -0.36 2.01 0.28
N CYS A 28 0.27 2.15 1.45
CA CYS A 28 -0.40 2.70 2.62
C CYS A 28 -0.85 4.15 2.38
N SER A 29 -0.02 4.95 1.70
CA SER A 29 -0.39 6.33 1.31
C SER A 29 -1.50 6.34 0.25
N GLN A 30 -1.51 5.38 -0.65
CA GLN A 30 -2.58 5.23 -1.65
C GLN A 30 -3.94 4.98 -1.00
N LYS A 31 -4.00 4.17 0.09
CA LYS A 31 -5.24 3.96 0.86
C LYS A 31 -5.79 5.30 1.39
N ALA A 32 -4.98 6.07 2.10
CA ALA A 32 -5.38 7.35 2.68
C ALA A 32 -5.84 8.35 1.61
N ARG A 33 -5.07 8.50 0.52
CA ARG A 33 -5.46 9.38 -0.60
C ARG A 33 -6.79 8.94 -1.22
N LEU A 34 -6.99 7.63 -1.39
CA LEU A 34 -8.20 7.14 -2.04
C LEU A 34 -9.45 7.44 -1.19
N VAL A 35 -9.36 7.34 0.14
CA VAL A 35 -10.46 7.74 1.02
C VAL A 35 -10.70 9.24 0.93
N LEU A 36 -9.67 10.08 0.98
CA LEU A 36 -9.81 11.54 0.85
C LEU A 36 -10.48 11.94 -0.46
N GLU A 37 -10.10 11.26 -1.57
CA GLU A 37 -10.67 11.51 -2.90
C GLU A 37 -12.11 11.00 -3.05
N GLU A 38 -12.46 9.88 -2.42
CA GLU A 38 -13.85 9.36 -2.40
C GLU A 38 -14.78 10.29 -1.59
N LYS A 39 -14.26 10.86 -0.51
CA LYS A 39 -14.97 11.84 0.32
C LYS A 39 -15.01 13.25 -0.27
N GLY A 40 -14.23 13.52 -1.32
CA GLY A 40 -14.12 14.85 -1.91
C GLY A 40 -13.52 15.91 -0.99
N ILE A 41 -12.72 15.48 -0.01
CA ILE A 41 -12.11 16.35 0.99
C ILE A 41 -10.94 17.12 0.36
N LYS A 42 -10.86 18.42 0.61
CA LYS A 42 -9.68 19.21 0.31
C LYS A 42 -8.60 18.94 1.37
N TRP A 43 -7.41 18.65 0.91
CA TRP A 43 -6.29 18.34 1.80
C TRP A 43 -4.97 18.92 1.27
N ALA A 44 -4.06 19.25 2.18
CA ALA A 44 -2.72 19.71 1.84
C ALA A 44 -1.77 18.51 1.72
N SER A 45 -1.06 18.45 0.58
CA SER A 45 -0.13 17.37 0.26
C SER A 45 1.28 17.70 0.77
N HIS A 46 1.86 16.81 1.58
CA HIS A 46 3.24 16.85 2.03
C HIS A 46 3.94 15.59 1.54
N GLU A 47 4.64 15.69 0.40
CA GLU A 47 5.37 14.55 -0.13
C GLU A 47 6.62 14.28 0.72
N VAL A 48 6.82 13.00 1.09
CA VAL A 48 7.97 12.50 1.87
C VAL A 48 8.69 11.47 1.01
N ASP A 49 9.80 11.85 0.38
CA ASP A 49 10.53 10.98 -0.55
C ASP A 49 11.25 9.84 0.19
N LEU A 50 10.67 8.64 0.10
CA LEU A 50 11.25 7.40 0.68
C LEU A 50 12.55 7.00 -0.02
N GLY A 51 12.73 7.37 -1.28
CA GLY A 51 13.96 7.13 -2.02
C GLY A 51 15.14 7.92 -1.46
N ARG A 52 14.88 9.17 -1.07
CA ARG A 52 15.85 10.08 -0.44
C ARG A 52 15.95 9.92 1.07
N ASN A 53 15.26 8.97 1.68
CA ASN A 53 15.22 8.73 3.13
C ASN A 53 14.65 9.91 3.94
N GLU A 54 13.77 10.73 3.38
CA GLU A 54 13.18 11.87 4.09
C GLU A 54 12.34 11.42 5.30
N HIS A 55 11.77 10.22 5.25
CA HIS A 55 11.04 9.62 6.37
C HIS A 55 11.93 9.26 7.58
N VAL A 56 13.25 9.33 7.44
CA VAL A 56 14.25 9.05 8.48
C VAL A 56 15.09 10.31 8.75
N THR A 57 14.45 11.47 8.73
CA THR A 57 15.05 12.73 9.15
C THR A 57 14.49 13.15 10.50
N PRO A 58 15.26 13.91 11.32
CA PRO A 58 14.74 14.42 12.59
C PRO A 58 13.44 15.21 12.44
N GLU A 59 13.30 15.94 11.32
CA GLU A 59 12.09 16.73 10.99
C GLU A 59 10.88 15.85 10.84
N TYR A 60 10.96 14.78 10.02
CA TYR A 60 9.84 13.88 9.81
C TYR A 60 9.56 12.98 11.03
N LEU A 61 10.60 12.57 11.75
CA LEU A 61 10.44 11.77 12.98
C LEU A 61 9.69 12.53 14.08
N ARG A 62 9.66 13.87 14.05
CA ARG A 62 8.77 14.69 14.89
C ARG A 62 7.31 14.66 14.44
N VAL A 63 7.03 14.30 13.19
CA VAL A 63 5.68 14.07 12.65
C VAL A 63 5.23 12.64 12.94
N ASN A 64 6.10 11.66 12.65
CA ASN A 64 5.84 10.24 12.88
C ASN A 64 7.12 9.53 13.32
N SER A 65 7.22 9.24 14.60
CA SER A 65 8.39 8.58 15.21
C SER A 65 8.69 7.18 14.67
N LYS A 66 7.71 6.53 14.02
CA LYS A 66 7.93 5.23 13.36
C LYS A 66 8.71 5.34 12.04
N GLY A 67 8.91 6.55 11.50
CA GLY A 67 9.60 6.77 10.23
C GLY A 67 8.89 6.08 9.04
N VAL A 68 7.57 6.14 8.99
CA VAL A 68 6.75 5.55 7.91
C VAL A 68 5.69 6.53 7.43
N VAL A 69 5.19 6.31 6.22
CA VAL A 69 4.07 7.06 5.64
C VAL A 69 2.88 6.11 5.39
N PRO A 70 1.64 6.60 5.43
CA PRO A 70 1.21 7.99 5.59
C PRO A 70 1.12 8.42 7.06
N THR A 71 1.06 9.74 7.26
CA THR A 71 0.59 10.38 8.49
C THR A 71 -0.45 11.42 8.12
N LEU A 72 -1.61 11.36 8.74
CA LEU A 72 -2.66 12.36 8.60
C LEU A 72 -2.56 13.35 9.76
N VAL A 73 -2.75 14.64 9.48
CA VAL A 73 -2.95 15.68 10.49
C VAL A 73 -4.25 16.39 10.15
N ASP A 74 -5.19 16.45 11.09
CA ASP A 74 -6.46 17.16 10.96
C ASP A 74 -6.59 18.14 12.12
N ASP A 75 -6.52 19.43 11.84
CA ASP A 75 -6.53 20.51 12.84
C ASP A 75 -5.56 20.23 14.00
N GLY A 76 -4.32 19.83 13.67
CA GLY A 76 -3.26 19.51 14.64
C GLY A 76 -3.36 18.12 15.28
N ARG A 77 -4.43 17.38 15.06
CA ARG A 77 -4.57 15.98 15.51
C ARG A 77 -3.83 15.05 14.54
N VAL A 78 -2.86 14.31 15.05
CA VAL A 78 -2.06 13.36 14.26
C VAL A 78 -2.65 11.97 14.35
N VAL A 79 -2.90 11.36 13.16
CA VAL A 79 -3.35 9.97 13.03
C VAL A 79 -2.31 9.23 12.19
N VAL A 80 -1.87 8.08 12.68
CA VAL A 80 -0.94 7.18 12.00
C VAL A 80 -1.61 5.83 11.76
N GLU A 81 -0.93 4.92 11.03
CA GLU A 81 -1.46 3.65 10.53
C GLU A 81 -2.57 3.85 9.48
N SER A 82 -2.30 3.35 8.27
CA SER A 82 -3.17 3.63 7.13
C SER A 82 -4.61 3.15 7.30
N SER A 83 -4.83 2.06 8.03
CA SER A 83 -6.17 1.53 8.29
C SER A 83 -6.93 2.36 9.34
N ASP A 84 -6.22 2.92 10.33
CA ASP A 84 -6.81 3.85 11.29
C ASP A 84 -7.07 5.22 10.65
N ILE A 85 -6.18 5.69 9.77
CA ILE A 85 -6.40 6.90 8.96
C ILE A 85 -7.67 6.77 8.11
N MET A 86 -7.87 5.62 7.44
CA MET A 86 -9.09 5.40 6.65
C MET A 86 -10.35 5.50 7.49
N ARG A 87 -10.39 4.84 8.67
CA ARG A 87 -11.54 4.90 9.58
C ARG A 87 -11.76 6.31 10.10
N TYR A 88 -10.68 6.96 10.55
CA TYR A 88 -10.75 8.33 11.05
C TYR A 88 -11.37 9.29 10.03
N ILE A 89 -10.93 9.21 8.76
CA ILE A 89 -11.48 10.07 7.70
C ILE A 89 -12.98 9.78 7.49
N ASP A 90 -13.39 8.52 7.49
CA ASP A 90 -14.79 8.15 7.29
C ASP A 90 -15.68 8.60 8.45
N GLU A 91 -15.23 8.45 9.70
CA GLU A 91 -15.92 8.92 10.92
C GLU A 91 -15.99 10.45 10.99
N ARG A 92 -14.90 11.14 10.64
CA ARG A 92 -14.80 12.59 10.70
C ARG A 92 -15.62 13.30 9.61
N PHE A 93 -15.76 12.66 8.46
CA PHE A 93 -16.45 13.13 7.27
C PHE A 93 -17.41 12.04 6.79
N PRO A 94 -18.61 11.89 7.37
CA PRO A 94 -19.45 10.72 7.15
C PRO A 94 -20.00 10.61 5.72
N ASP A 95 -20.13 11.70 4.96
CA ASP A 95 -20.72 11.72 3.63
C ASP A 95 -19.64 11.82 2.52
N PRO A 96 -19.74 10.98 1.46
CA PRO A 96 -20.53 9.76 1.36
C PRO A 96 -19.97 8.64 2.25
N PRO A 97 -20.82 7.75 2.82
CA PRO A 97 -20.36 6.69 3.72
C PRO A 97 -19.51 5.66 2.99
N LEU A 98 -18.42 5.22 3.64
CA LEU A 98 -17.55 4.14 3.19
C LEU A 98 -17.52 2.96 4.18
N CYS A 99 -18.33 3.06 5.24
CA CYS A 99 -18.60 1.98 6.18
C CYS A 99 -20.09 1.61 6.14
N PRO A 100 -20.44 0.33 6.27
CA PRO A 100 -21.81 -0.10 6.49
C PRO A 100 -22.34 0.50 7.80
N ASP A 101 -23.62 0.81 7.84
CA ASP A 101 -24.33 1.34 9.02
C ASP A 101 -24.79 0.24 9.98
N ASP A 102 -24.88 -1.01 9.49
CA ASP A 102 -25.20 -2.16 10.33
C ASP A 102 -23.97 -2.80 10.96
N ALA A 103 -24.15 -3.34 12.17
CA ALA A 103 -23.05 -3.88 12.97
C ALA A 103 -22.34 -5.09 12.31
N LEU A 104 -23.06 -5.92 11.57
CA LEU A 104 -22.51 -7.11 10.92
C LEU A 104 -21.66 -6.72 9.71
N GLY A 105 -22.16 -5.82 8.88
CA GLY A 105 -21.42 -5.29 7.73
C GLY A 105 -20.17 -4.54 8.18
N TYR A 106 -20.29 -3.72 9.24
CA TYR A 106 -19.13 -3.02 9.82
C TYR A 106 -18.06 -4.01 10.33
N ALA A 107 -18.48 -5.07 11.03
CA ALA A 107 -17.57 -6.10 11.50
C ALA A 107 -16.90 -6.87 10.32
N GLU A 108 -17.68 -7.25 9.30
CA GLU A 108 -17.15 -7.91 8.09
C GLU A 108 -16.12 -7.02 7.39
N MET A 109 -16.40 -5.73 7.25
CA MET A 109 -15.46 -4.75 6.69
C MET A 109 -14.16 -4.71 7.49
N GLY A 110 -14.25 -4.66 8.82
CA GLY A 110 -13.10 -4.69 9.72
C GLY A 110 -12.23 -5.94 9.53
N LEU A 111 -12.85 -7.11 9.37
CA LEU A 111 -12.13 -8.36 9.09
C LEU A 111 -11.40 -8.31 7.74
N TRP A 112 -12.00 -7.78 6.69
CA TRP A 112 -11.35 -7.64 5.38
C TRP A 112 -10.20 -6.65 5.41
N VAL A 113 -10.32 -5.53 6.14
CA VAL A 113 -9.22 -4.57 6.34
C VAL A 113 -8.08 -5.24 7.11
N ALA A 114 -8.37 -5.91 8.22
CA ALA A 114 -7.35 -6.61 9.01
C ALA A 114 -6.67 -7.74 8.20
N ARG A 115 -7.43 -8.45 7.38
CA ARG A 115 -6.89 -9.48 6.47
C ARG A 115 -5.92 -8.88 5.45
N GLN A 116 -6.24 -7.70 4.90
CA GLN A 116 -5.36 -6.98 4.00
C GLN A 116 -4.08 -6.52 4.73
N ASP A 117 -4.20 -5.97 5.93
CA ASP A 117 -3.03 -5.56 6.73
C ASP A 117 -2.08 -6.74 7.03
N SER A 118 -2.62 -7.94 7.23
CA SER A 118 -1.82 -9.14 7.51
C SER A 118 -0.88 -9.55 6.37
N ILE A 119 -1.12 -9.12 5.13
CA ILE A 119 -0.26 -9.43 3.99
C ILE A 119 0.73 -8.31 3.63
N GLN A 120 0.72 -7.18 4.35
CA GLN A 120 1.54 -6.00 4.03
C GLN A 120 3.04 -6.30 3.99
N ARG A 121 3.53 -7.16 4.91
CA ARG A 121 4.93 -7.59 4.88
C ARG A 121 5.28 -8.31 3.58
N SER A 122 4.43 -9.26 3.18
CA SER A 122 4.62 -10.02 1.94
C SER A 122 4.55 -9.10 0.71
N LEU A 123 3.61 -8.16 0.70
CA LEU A 123 3.50 -7.17 -0.37
C LEU A 123 4.74 -6.26 -0.45
N ARG A 124 5.32 -5.85 0.68
CA ARG A 124 6.57 -5.08 0.74
C ARG A 124 7.73 -5.85 0.12
N ILE A 125 7.89 -7.13 0.49
CA ILE A 125 8.90 -8.04 -0.07
C ILE A 125 8.75 -8.15 -1.59
N LEU A 126 7.54 -8.42 -2.07
CA LEU A 126 7.25 -8.56 -3.49
C LEU A 126 7.45 -7.25 -4.25
N SER A 127 6.98 -6.13 -3.69
CA SER A 127 7.16 -4.81 -4.29
C SER A 127 8.64 -4.45 -4.44
N HIS A 128 9.45 -4.71 -3.40
CA HIS A 128 10.89 -4.52 -3.51
C HIS A 128 11.47 -5.39 -4.61
N GLU A 129 11.25 -6.69 -4.55
CA GLU A 129 11.88 -7.65 -5.47
C GLU A 129 11.45 -7.44 -6.93
N PHE A 130 10.17 -7.13 -7.18
CA PHE A 130 9.62 -7.11 -8.53
C PHE A 130 9.44 -5.70 -9.14
N LEU A 131 9.52 -4.62 -8.34
CA LEU A 131 9.37 -3.25 -8.85
C LEU A 131 10.54 -2.35 -8.47
N PHE A 132 10.95 -2.33 -7.20
CA PHE A 132 11.83 -1.29 -6.68
C PHE A 132 13.31 -1.63 -6.63
N LYS A 133 13.68 -2.91 -6.66
CA LYS A 133 15.08 -3.37 -6.56
C LYS A 133 16.09 -2.65 -7.47
N PRO A 134 15.73 -2.25 -8.73
CA PRO A 134 16.65 -1.52 -9.59
C PRO A 134 16.91 -0.07 -9.14
N VAL A 135 15.94 0.54 -8.47
CA VAL A 135 15.92 1.99 -8.18
C VAL A 135 16.08 2.31 -6.70
N VAL A 136 15.74 1.37 -5.82
CA VAL A 136 15.85 1.55 -4.35
C VAL A 136 17.03 0.75 -3.83
N ARG A 137 18.19 1.41 -3.71
CA ARG A 137 19.40 0.84 -3.10
C ARG A 137 19.76 1.67 -1.89
N LYS A 138 19.83 1.04 -0.73
CA LYS A 138 20.28 1.67 0.49
C LYS A 138 21.77 1.41 0.68
N SER A 139 22.53 2.46 0.96
CA SER A 139 23.95 2.37 1.30
C SER A 139 24.14 1.86 2.73
N ALA A 140 25.38 1.49 3.08
CA ALA A 140 25.71 1.15 4.47
C ALA A 140 25.46 2.34 5.43
N ALA A 141 25.67 3.57 4.95
CA ALA A 141 25.39 4.78 5.73
C ALA A 141 23.88 4.97 5.96
N ASP A 142 23.03 4.64 4.95
CA ASP A 142 21.56 4.66 5.13
C ASP A 142 21.12 3.65 6.19
N ILE A 143 21.69 2.44 6.16
CA ILE A 143 21.34 1.40 7.15
C ILE A 143 21.77 1.83 8.56
N ALA A 144 22.99 2.36 8.73
CA ALA A 144 23.46 2.88 10.00
C ALA A 144 22.56 4.01 10.54
N ARG A 145 22.10 4.90 9.65
CA ARG A 145 21.12 5.94 9.99
C ARG A 145 19.79 5.36 10.46
N TYR A 146 19.26 4.33 9.78
CA TYR A 146 18.04 3.64 10.19
C TYR A 146 18.20 3.02 11.57
N GLU A 147 19.33 2.35 11.83
CA GLU A 147 19.65 1.73 13.12
C GLU A 147 19.75 2.74 14.27
N SER A 148 20.24 3.95 13.99
CA SER A 148 20.40 4.98 15.01
C SER A 148 19.11 5.77 15.31
N LEU A 149 18.17 5.85 14.37
CA LEU A 149 17.00 6.73 14.46
C LEU A 149 15.67 6.01 14.60
N LEU A 150 15.57 4.77 14.11
CA LEU A 150 14.30 4.03 14.11
C LEU A 150 14.25 2.98 15.23
N THR A 151 13.08 2.82 15.81
CA THR A 151 12.75 1.73 16.74
C THR A 151 12.10 0.53 16.05
N ASN A 152 11.77 0.66 14.77
CA ASN A 152 11.14 -0.40 13.99
C ASN A 152 12.17 -1.42 13.49
N HIS A 153 12.51 -2.38 14.35
CA HIS A 153 13.51 -3.41 14.05
C HIS A 153 13.18 -4.27 12.82
N GLU A 154 11.89 -4.52 12.54
CA GLU A 154 11.47 -5.27 11.35
C GLU A 154 11.82 -4.51 10.06
N LEU A 155 11.54 -3.20 10.04
CA LEU A 155 11.85 -2.35 8.89
C LEU A 155 13.37 -2.25 8.66
N ILE A 156 14.14 -2.08 9.74
CA ILE A 156 15.61 -2.04 9.70
C ILE A 156 16.15 -3.36 9.14
N ALA A 157 15.70 -4.50 9.67
CA ALA A 157 16.12 -5.83 9.21
C ALA A 157 15.81 -6.06 7.73
N PHE A 158 14.60 -5.66 7.28
CA PHE A 158 14.21 -5.73 5.88
C PHE A 158 15.16 -4.93 4.98
N HIS A 159 15.46 -3.67 5.32
CA HIS A 159 16.34 -2.84 4.52
C HIS A 159 17.79 -3.34 4.53
N ARG A 160 18.28 -3.85 5.66
CA ARG A 160 19.60 -4.48 5.77
C ARG A 160 19.72 -5.70 4.83
N GLU A 161 18.71 -6.56 4.82
CA GLU A 161 18.69 -7.72 3.94
C GLU A 161 18.64 -7.33 2.47
N CYS A 162 17.78 -6.35 2.11
CA CYS A 162 17.71 -5.82 0.75
C CYS A 162 19.01 -5.16 0.28
N ALA A 163 19.76 -4.52 1.18
CA ALA A 163 21.03 -3.87 0.88
C ALA A 163 22.22 -4.86 0.80
N SER A 164 22.07 -6.07 1.32
CA SER A 164 23.12 -7.08 1.27
C SER A 164 23.46 -7.50 -0.17
N THR A 165 24.67 -8.00 -0.39
CA THR A 165 25.11 -8.51 -1.72
C THR A 165 24.26 -9.67 -2.22
N ARG A 166 23.69 -10.46 -1.31
CA ARG A 166 22.80 -11.59 -1.62
C ARG A 166 21.36 -11.15 -1.90
N GLY A 167 20.95 -9.98 -1.39
CA GLY A 167 19.54 -9.53 -1.43
C GLY A 167 18.63 -10.42 -0.60
N LEU A 168 17.32 -10.33 -0.86
CA LEU A 168 16.32 -11.18 -0.20
C LEU A 168 16.51 -12.66 -0.56
N ALA A 169 16.50 -13.52 0.44
CA ALA A 169 16.62 -14.96 0.23
C ALA A 169 15.47 -15.50 -0.65
N PRO A 170 15.73 -16.39 -1.61
CA PRO A 170 14.70 -16.97 -2.48
C PRO A 170 13.52 -17.61 -1.73
N SER A 171 13.77 -18.21 -0.58
CA SER A 171 12.74 -18.80 0.30
C SER A 171 11.79 -17.75 0.88
N ILE A 172 12.30 -16.56 1.22
CA ILE A 172 11.49 -15.42 1.72
C ILE A 172 10.58 -14.92 0.61
N VAL A 173 11.12 -14.74 -0.60
CA VAL A 173 10.34 -14.30 -1.76
C VAL A 173 9.27 -15.35 -2.12
N ALA A 174 9.63 -16.64 -2.13
CA ALA A 174 8.70 -17.73 -2.39
C ALA A 174 7.60 -17.81 -1.32
N GLY A 175 7.93 -17.58 -0.05
CA GLY A 175 6.95 -17.47 1.04
C GLY A 175 5.96 -16.32 0.81
N ALA A 176 6.47 -15.15 0.45
CA ALA A 176 5.64 -13.98 0.16
C ALA A 176 4.71 -14.20 -1.05
N ILE A 177 5.17 -14.93 -2.09
CA ILE A 177 4.34 -15.31 -3.24
C ILE A 177 3.17 -16.20 -2.77
N ARG A 178 3.43 -17.22 -1.96
CA ARG A 178 2.35 -18.09 -1.44
C ARG A 178 1.32 -17.31 -0.65
N VAL A 179 1.74 -16.43 0.24
CA VAL A 179 0.82 -15.57 1.00
C VAL A 179 -0.04 -14.72 0.07
N ALA A 180 0.52 -14.15 -0.99
CA ALA A 180 -0.21 -13.38 -1.97
C ALA A 180 -1.20 -14.24 -2.78
N GLU A 181 -0.80 -15.45 -3.20
CA GLU A 181 -1.67 -16.40 -3.93
C GLU A 181 -2.86 -16.84 -3.06
N ASP A 182 -2.63 -17.16 -1.80
CA ASP A 182 -3.66 -17.57 -0.86
C ASP A 182 -4.65 -16.43 -0.59
N ALA A 183 -4.15 -15.23 -0.37
CA ALA A 183 -4.97 -14.04 -0.16
C ALA A 183 -5.82 -13.70 -1.40
N LEU A 184 -5.22 -13.72 -2.60
CA LEU A 184 -5.96 -13.48 -3.84
C LEU A 184 -7.00 -14.58 -4.13
N ALA A 185 -6.70 -15.83 -3.79
CA ALA A 185 -7.65 -16.94 -3.93
C ALA A 185 -8.83 -16.77 -2.97
N GLU A 186 -8.61 -16.32 -1.75
CA GLU A 186 -9.64 -16.02 -0.76
C GLU A 186 -10.54 -14.88 -1.25
N VAL A 187 -9.98 -13.73 -1.62
CA VAL A 187 -10.73 -12.60 -2.18
C VAL A 187 -11.50 -12.99 -3.44
N ASN A 188 -10.87 -13.78 -4.34
CA ASN A 188 -11.53 -14.22 -5.56
C ASN A 188 -12.73 -15.14 -5.29
N ARG A 189 -12.64 -16.01 -4.29
CA ARG A 189 -13.74 -16.90 -3.88
C ARG A 189 -14.88 -16.07 -3.27
N HIS A 190 -14.54 -15.11 -2.41
CA HIS A 190 -15.51 -14.23 -1.76
C HIS A 190 -16.28 -13.34 -2.76
N LEU A 191 -15.58 -12.81 -3.75
CA LEU A 191 -16.16 -11.94 -4.80
C LEU A 191 -16.98 -12.71 -5.87
N ARG A 192 -17.14 -14.04 -5.76
CA ARG A 192 -18.05 -14.78 -6.67
C ARG A 192 -19.49 -14.36 -6.43
N GLY A 193 -20.12 -13.79 -7.44
CA GLY A 193 -21.52 -13.31 -7.36
C GLY A 193 -21.69 -12.00 -6.59
N ARG A 194 -20.61 -11.40 -6.09
CA ARG A 194 -20.64 -10.11 -5.35
C ARG A 194 -20.11 -8.97 -6.20
N THR A 195 -20.66 -7.79 -5.96
CA THR A 195 -20.20 -6.53 -6.58
C THR A 195 -19.03 -5.94 -5.84
N TRP A 196 -19.07 -5.96 -4.51
CA TRP A 196 -18.13 -5.38 -3.56
C TRP A 196 -17.71 -6.41 -2.51
N LEU A 197 -16.69 -6.09 -1.72
CA LEU A 197 -16.20 -6.97 -0.65
C LEU A 197 -17.19 -7.08 0.50
N VAL A 198 -17.93 -6.02 0.80
CA VAL A 198 -18.87 -6.00 1.91
C VAL A 198 -20.20 -5.40 1.45
N ALA A 199 -21.29 -6.01 1.80
CA ALA A 199 -22.64 -5.56 1.42
C ALA A 199 -22.76 -5.28 -0.10
N ASP A 200 -23.68 -4.40 -0.48
CA ASP A 200 -23.82 -3.94 -1.87
C ASP A 200 -23.28 -2.52 -2.09
N MET A 201 -22.27 -2.15 -1.30
CA MET A 201 -21.65 -0.82 -1.33
C MET A 201 -20.12 -0.87 -1.41
N PHE A 202 -19.53 0.17 -1.99
CA PHE A 202 -18.08 0.37 -1.96
C PHE A 202 -17.64 0.82 -0.59
N THR A 203 -16.72 0.09 0.05
CA THR A 203 -16.32 0.32 1.44
C THR A 203 -14.82 0.51 1.61
N LEU A 204 -14.38 0.81 2.85
CA LEU A 204 -12.97 0.85 3.23
C LEU A 204 -12.26 -0.49 2.97
N ALA A 205 -12.98 -1.63 2.97
CA ALA A 205 -12.42 -2.91 2.57
C ALA A 205 -12.00 -2.92 1.10
N ASP A 206 -12.84 -2.39 0.20
CA ASP A 206 -12.50 -2.29 -1.23
C ASP A 206 -11.31 -1.35 -1.44
N ILE A 207 -11.25 -0.24 -0.71
CA ILE A 207 -10.12 0.70 -0.75
C ILE A 207 -8.83 0.02 -0.28
N ALA A 208 -8.86 -0.72 0.81
CA ALA A 208 -7.70 -1.43 1.32
C ALA A 208 -7.16 -2.45 0.31
N TRP A 209 -8.05 -3.24 -0.28
CA TRP A 209 -7.65 -4.31 -1.20
C TRP A 209 -7.28 -3.83 -2.60
N VAL A 210 -7.88 -2.76 -3.12
CA VAL A 210 -7.60 -2.33 -4.49
C VAL A 210 -6.16 -1.85 -4.67
N VAL A 211 -5.57 -1.21 -3.67
CA VAL A 211 -4.18 -0.75 -3.76
C VAL A 211 -3.20 -1.91 -3.83
N ASP A 212 -3.50 -3.01 -3.14
CA ASP A 212 -2.68 -4.22 -3.19
C ASP A 212 -2.86 -4.98 -4.50
N VAL A 213 -4.10 -5.13 -4.96
CA VAL A 213 -4.39 -5.73 -6.26
C VAL A 213 -3.76 -4.92 -7.39
N HIS A 214 -3.80 -3.59 -7.31
CA HIS A 214 -3.13 -2.72 -8.27
C HIS A 214 -1.61 -2.97 -8.26
N ARG A 215 -1.01 -3.13 -7.08
CA ARG A 215 0.41 -3.45 -6.94
C ARG A 215 0.75 -4.80 -7.55
N PHE A 216 -0.10 -5.83 -7.38
CA PHE A 216 0.07 -7.13 -8.04
C PHE A 216 -0.03 -7.00 -9.57
N VAL A 217 -0.93 -6.18 -10.09
CA VAL A 217 -1.02 -5.89 -11.53
C VAL A 217 0.25 -5.22 -12.05
N LEU A 218 0.79 -4.22 -11.34
CA LEU A 218 2.06 -3.57 -11.70
C LEU A 218 3.23 -4.58 -11.72
N MET A 219 3.24 -5.53 -10.80
CA MET A 219 4.24 -6.62 -10.75
C MET A 219 4.03 -7.71 -11.81
N ARG A 220 2.97 -7.62 -12.63
CA ARG A 220 2.55 -8.67 -13.56
C ARG A 220 2.27 -10.02 -12.88
N PHE A 221 1.68 -9.97 -11.70
CA PHE A 221 1.20 -11.17 -11.03
C PHE A 221 0.13 -11.87 -11.89
N PRO A 222 0.04 -13.22 -11.92
CA PRO A 222 -0.84 -13.94 -12.84
C PRO A 222 -2.34 -13.80 -12.48
N MET A 223 -2.88 -12.61 -12.67
CA MET A 223 -4.27 -12.25 -12.34
C MET A 223 -5.32 -13.07 -13.11
N GLY A 224 -4.95 -13.78 -14.16
CA GLY A 224 -5.84 -14.67 -14.92
C GLY A 224 -6.49 -15.76 -14.08
N ALA A 225 -5.79 -16.20 -13.02
CA ALA A 225 -6.30 -17.19 -12.07
C ALA A 225 -7.44 -16.65 -11.16
N TYR A 226 -7.68 -15.34 -11.14
CA TYR A 226 -8.59 -14.67 -10.21
C TYR A 226 -9.65 -13.83 -10.95
N PRO A 227 -10.57 -14.46 -11.70
CA PRO A 227 -11.50 -13.74 -12.58
C PRO A 227 -12.49 -12.84 -11.83
N ALA A 228 -12.90 -13.20 -10.60
CA ALA A 228 -13.78 -12.35 -9.80
C ALA A 228 -13.04 -11.08 -9.31
N VAL A 229 -11.80 -11.24 -8.85
CA VAL A 229 -10.93 -10.10 -8.49
C VAL A 229 -10.72 -9.17 -9.70
N ARG A 230 -10.48 -9.72 -10.89
CA ARG A 230 -10.31 -8.91 -12.10
C ARG A 230 -11.55 -8.10 -12.46
N ARG A 231 -12.76 -8.69 -12.34
CA ARG A 231 -14.03 -7.96 -12.58
C ARG A 231 -14.23 -6.85 -11.57
N TRP A 232 -14.03 -7.15 -10.30
CA TRP A 232 -14.10 -6.17 -9.21
C TRP A 232 -13.05 -5.06 -9.40
N TYR A 233 -11.80 -5.40 -9.66
CA TYR A 233 -10.71 -4.45 -9.87
C TYR A 233 -11.03 -3.46 -11.01
N ARG A 234 -11.53 -3.94 -12.17
CA ARG A 234 -11.95 -3.06 -13.27
C ARG A 234 -13.02 -2.05 -12.85
N ARG A 235 -13.94 -2.46 -11.98
CA ARG A 235 -14.98 -1.57 -11.45
C ARG A 235 -14.39 -0.49 -10.55
N VAL A 236 -13.46 -0.85 -9.67
CA VAL A 236 -12.83 0.10 -8.77
C VAL A 236 -11.96 1.11 -9.53
N ILE A 237 -11.13 0.65 -10.47
CA ILE A 237 -10.24 1.57 -11.23
C ILE A 237 -10.97 2.50 -12.19
N ALA A 238 -12.24 2.23 -12.49
CA ALA A 238 -13.10 3.12 -13.26
C ALA A 238 -13.63 4.32 -12.45
N ARG A 239 -13.47 4.30 -11.12
CA ARG A 239 -13.87 5.41 -10.25
C ARG A 239 -12.92 6.60 -10.45
N PRO A 240 -13.44 7.85 -10.56
CA PRO A 240 -12.59 9.03 -10.75
C PRO A 240 -11.56 9.24 -9.64
N SER A 241 -11.90 8.87 -8.42
CA SER A 241 -11.01 8.88 -7.24
C SER A 241 -9.74 8.05 -7.44
N PHE A 242 -9.84 6.90 -8.10
CA PHE A 242 -8.69 6.05 -8.38
C PHE A 242 -7.65 6.77 -9.26
N ALA A 243 -8.10 7.46 -10.29
CA ALA A 243 -7.20 8.22 -11.15
C ALA A 243 -6.50 9.35 -10.36
N ARG A 244 -7.25 10.09 -9.54
CA ARG A 244 -6.72 11.21 -8.74
C ARG A 244 -5.79 10.72 -7.62
N ALA A 245 -6.19 9.69 -6.89
CA ALA A 245 -5.44 9.21 -5.72
C ALA A 245 -4.22 8.36 -6.07
N ILE A 246 -4.23 7.65 -7.20
CA ILE A 246 -3.23 6.64 -7.53
C ILE A 246 -2.52 6.95 -8.84
N LEU A 247 -3.24 7.04 -9.97
CA LEU A 247 -2.59 7.15 -11.28
C LEU A 247 -1.87 8.49 -11.48
N SER A 248 -2.32 9.58 -10.85
CA SER A 248 -1.64 10.88 -10.88
C SER A 248 -0.26 10.84 -10.23
N TYR A 249 -0.04 9.91 -9.28
CA TYR A 249 1.23 9.66 -8.61
C TYR A 249 2.07 8.55 -9.25
N GLU A 250 1.60 7.99 -10.34
CA GLU A 250 2.31 6.97 -11.14
C GLU A 250 2.57 7.49 -12.55
N PRO A 251 3.46 8.45 -12.74
CA PRO A 251 3.70 9.06 -14.04
C PRO A 251 4.16 8.01 -15.07
N VAL A 252 3.90 8.28 -16.35
CA VAL A 252 4.18 7.35 -17.45
C VAL A 252 5.61 6.79 -17.43
N PRO A 253 6.67 7.58 -17.13
CA PRO A 253 8.03 7.05 -17.06
C PRO A 253 8.18 5.97 -15.97
N VAL A 254 7.57 6.17 -14.80
CA VAL A 254 7.61 5.20 -13.70
C VAL A 254 6.92 3.90 -14.09
N ARG A 255 5.71 3.98 -14.67
CA ARG A 255 4.99 2.80 -15.16
C ARG A 255 5.73 2.06 -16.27
N ARG A 256 6.40 2.79 -17.18
CA ARG A 256 7.26 2.19 -18.21
C ARG A 256 8.46 1.49 -17.61
N SER A 257 9.12 2.08 -16.62
CA SER A 257 10.24 1.47 -15.90
C SER A 257 9.82 0.15 -15.23
N PHE A 258 8.69 0.13 -14.53
CA PHE A 258 8.13 -1.09 -13.93
C PHE A 258 7.85 -2.17 -14.99
N ARG A 259 7.20 -1.79 -16.10
CA ARG A 259 6.91 -2.72 -17.20
C ARG A 259 8.19 -3.31 -17.81
N PHE A 260 9.19 -2.50 -18.03
CA PHE A 260 10.47 -2.95 -18.58
C PHE A 260 11.18 -3.90 -17.62
N TYR A 261 11.27 -3.55 -16.35
CA TYR A 261 11.92 -4.38 -15.33
C TYR A 261 11.22 -5.72 -15.13
N THR A 262 9.91 -5.73 -15.01
CA THR A 262 9.12 -6.94 -14.85
C THR A 262 9.20 -7.85 -16.11
N LEU A 263 9.20 -7.25 -17.30
CA LEU A 263 9.38 -8.00 -18.55
C LEU A 263 10.78 -8.63 -18.64
N ARG A 264 11.83 -7.86 -18.33
CA ARG A 264 13.20 -8.37 -18.31
C ARG A 264 13.37 -9.53 -17.34
N ARG A 265 12.80 -9.43 -16.14
CA ARG A 265 12.80 -10.53 -15.16
C ARG A 265 12.07 -11.75 -15.69
N TRP A 266 10.93 -11.56 -16.32
CA TRP A 266 10.17 -12.66 -16.92
C TRP A 266 10.98 -13.39 -18.00
N LEU A 267 11.64 -12.66 -18.87
CA LEU A 267 12.49 -13.21 -19.93
C LEU A 267 13.73 -13.94 -19.37
N SER A 268 14.35 -13.44 -18.31
CA SER A 268 15.54 -14.04 -17.71
C SER A 268 15.27 -15.33 -16.90
N ARG A 269 14.01 -15.76 -16.77
CA ARG A 269 13.57 -16.94 -15.98
C ARG A 269 14.08 -16.94 -14.53
N THR A 270 14.52 -15.81 -13.99
CA THR A 270 15.04 -15.67 -12.63
C THR A 270 13.95 -15.62 -11.56
N HIS A 271 12.80 -16.21 -11.85
CA HIS A 271 11.70 -16.29 -10.91
C HIS A 271 11.89 -17.49 -10.00
N ALA A 272 12.40 -17.27 -8.82
CA ALA A 272 12.24 -18.24 -7.74
C ALA A 272 10.76 -18.21 -7.35
N GLY A 273 10.02 -19.27 -7.57
CA GLY A 273 8.69 -19.25 -7.04
C GLY A 273 7.72 -20.22 -7.65
N SER A 274 6.48 -19.86 -7.55
CA SER A 274 5.29 -20.61 -7.89
C SER A 274 5.27 -21.06 -9.36
N PRO A 275 4.86 -22.29 -9.64
CA PRO A 275 4.57 -22.77 -10.99
C PRO A 275 3.58 -21.87 -11.75
N ARG A 276 2.65 -21.23 -11.02
CA ARG A 276 1.65 -20.31 -11.60
C ARG A 276 2.28 -19.02 -12.12
N TRP A 277 3.33 -18.50 -11.49
CA TRP A 277 4.05 -17.34 -12.00
C TRP A 277 4.91 -17.68 -13.21
N ARG A 278 5.38 -18.94 -13.32
CA ARG A 278 6.11 -19.42 -14.49
C ARG A 278 5.23 -19.65 -15.71
N SER A 279 3.99 -20.08 -15.49
CA SER A 279 3.00 -20.37 -16.53
C SER A 279 2.10 -19.18 -16.89
N GLY A 280 2.33 -18.01 -16.30
CA GLY A 280 1.59 -16.78 -16.56
C GLY A 280 1.62 -16.42 -18.04
N HIS A 281 0.65 -16.95 -18.76
CA HIS A 281 0.46 -16.78 -20.18
C HIS A 281 0.36 -15.31 -20.58
N LEU A 282 0.95 -15.02 -21.72
CA LEU A 282 0.90 -13.83 -22.58
C LEU A 282 -0.51 -13.30 -22.89
N LEU A 283 -1.51 -13.52 -22.03
CA LEU A 283 -2.89 -13.06 -22.21
C LEU A 283 -3.25 -12.04 -21.12
N ALA A 284 -2.53 -10.93 -21.10
CA ALA A 284 -3.01 -9.72 -20.48
C ALA A 284 -2.98 -8.61 -21.52
N ASN A 285 -3.80 -8.77 -22.53
CA ASN A 285 -4.37 -7.64 -23.25
C ASN A 285 -5.48 -7.08 -22.40
N ALA A 286 -5.25 -5.90 -21.87
CA ALA A 286 -6.15 -4.77 -21.69
C ALA A 286 -5.48 -3.73 -20.81
#